data_a5930f96acb66911ec5a260f336c969e
#
_entry.id   a5930f96acb66911ec5a260f336c969e
#
_cell.length_a   1.000
_cell.length_b   1.000
_cell.length_c   1.000
_cell.angle_alpha   90.00
_cell.angle_beta   90.00
_cell.angle_gamma   90.00
#
_symmetry.space_group_name_H-M   'P 1'
#
loop_
_entity.id
_entity.type
_entity.pdbx_description
1 polymer ?
#
loop_
_entity_poly.entity_id
_entity_poly.type
_entity_poly.pdbx_seq_one_letter_code
_entity_poly.pdbx_strand_id
1 'polypeptide(L)'
;ERREANTTRYPKGALSTRKLDVPVGAHYTAQDWEGFKELVSKSNLQDKDLVLRVLSMYSDPEQREREIKNISTVFRSLADEILPKLRRSRLTANIEIIGKSDEEISRLAQSNPKALNVEELLYAATLATNDVDREAIYTKASELFPNDCRTWNNIGMQRYYAGDLRKAEELFNKSNSVQQNSAANINLGLLALTRGERDKAQQLIGGASDVAELGEALGMLYLEQGDYAKAVSSFGAAKTNNAALAQILTKDYSKASQTLNAVTRPDATTDYLKAIVSARTNDAAGVISHLKAAISKKKSLAREAANDLEFAKYAKDAAFTSLVR
;
A
#
# COMPACT_ATOMS: atom_id res chain seq x y z
N GLU A 1 -44.38 -7.43 -15.12
CA GLU A 1 -45.20 -6.43 -14.41
C GLU A 1 -45.88 -7.02 -13.14
N ARG A 2 -46.74 -8.04 -13.22
CA ARG A 2 -47.46 -8.57 -12.04
C ARG A 2 -46.51 -9.18 -10.98
N ARG A 3 -45.41 -9.83 -11.38
CA ARG A 3 -44.38 -10.36 -10.46
C ARG A 3 -43.56 -9.25 -9.86
N GLU A 4 -43.22 -8.26 -10.64
CA GLU A 4 -42.47 -7.08 -10.23
C GLU A 4 -43.23 -6.32 -9.13
N ALA A 5 -44.51 -6.05 -9.33
CA ALA A 5 -45.36 -5.41 -8.35
C ALA A 5 -45.43 -6.19 -7.01
N ASN A 6 -45.51 -7.51 -7.05
CA ASN A 6 -45.53 -8.36 -5.86
C ASN A 6 -44.16 -8.46 -5.18
N THR A 7 -43.07 -8.47 -5.95
CA THR A 7 -41.70 -8.55 -5.42
C THR A 7 -41.29 -7.26 -4.70
N THR A 8 -41.76 -6.10 -5.18
CA THR A 8 -41.47 -4.81 -4.52
C THR A 8 -42.42 -4.52 -3.34
N ARG A 9 -43.63 -5.03 -3.37
CA ARG A 9 -44.62 -4.81 -2.31
C ARG A 9 -44.21 -5.40 -0.96
N TYR A 10 -43.62 -6.60 -0.95
CA TYR A 10 -43.23 -7.27 0.27
C TYR A 10 -42.06 -6.57 0.98
N PRO A 11 -40.93 -6.28 0.32
CA PRO A 11 -39.84 -5.53 0.93
C PRO A 11 -40.26 -4.13 1.40
N LYS A 12 -41.05 -3.39 0.61
CA LYS A 12 -41.58 -2.08 1.01
C LYS A 12 -42.40 -2.18 2.30
N GLY A 13 -43.29 -3.17 2.38
CA GLY A 13 -44.09 -3.39 3.59
C GLY A 13 -43.23 -3.75 4.81
N ALA A 14 -42.25 -4.63 4.66
CA ALA A 14 -41.36 -5.03 5.72
C ALA A 14 -40.46 -3.90 6.24
N LEU A 15 -39.95 -3.03 5.34
CA LEU A 15 -39.17 -1.85 5.67
C LEU A 15 -40.00 -0.78 6.37
N SER A 16 -41.20 -0.52 5.87
CA SER A 16 -42.16 0.42 6.48
C SER A 16 -42.55 -0.01 7.90
N THR A 17 -42.80 -1.31 8.12
CA THR A 17 -43.08 -1.84 9.47
C THR A 17 -41.93 -1.59 10.45
N ARG A 18 -40.69 -1.56 9.97
CA ARG A 18 -39.48 -1.26 10.75
C ARG A 18 -39.13 0.22 10.78
N LYS A 19 -40.00 1.10 10.25
CA LYS A 19 -39.76 2.56 10.13
C LYS A 19 -38.46 2.91 9.36
N LEU A 20 -38.10 2.10 8.38
CA LEU A 20 -36.94 2.33 7.51
C LEU A 20 -37.49 2.91 6.18
N ASP A 21 -37.10 4.12 5.84
CA ASP A 21 -37.35 4.75 4.53
C ASP A 21 -36.19 4.43 3.60
N VAL A 22 -36.32 3.33 2.87
CA VAL A 22 -35.31 2.87 1.91
C VAL A 22 -35.95 2.81 0.53
N PRO A 23 -35.33 3.45 -0.48
CA PRO A 23 -35.81 3.38 -1.85
C PRO A 23 -35.76 1.93 -2.37
N VAL A 24 -36.90 1.38 -2.76
CA VAL A 24 -37.00 0.05 -3.36
C VAL A 24 -37.26 0.21 -4.84
N GLY A 25 -36.25 -0.01 -5.66
CA GLY A 25 -36.37 -0.08 -7.11
C GLY A 25 -36.67 -1.51 -7.57
N ALA A 26 -37.30 -1.66 -8.72
CA ALA A 26 -37.45 -2.92 -9.41
C ALA A 26 -36.80 -2.83 -10.78
N HIS A 27 -36.11 -3.91 -11.15
CA HIS A 27 -35.54 -4.06 -12.47
C HIS A 27 -36.01 -5.39 -13.06
N TYR A 28 -36.49 -5.35 -14.29
CA TYR A 28 -36.96 -6.52 -15.01
C TYR A 28 -35.96 -6.92 -16.06
N THR A 29 -35.51 -8.16 -16.01
CA THR A 29 -34.65 -8.77 -17.02
C THR A 29 -35.50 -9.76 -17.81
N ALA A 30 -35.84 -9.46 -19.04
CA ALA A 30 -36.70 -10.28 -19.88
C ALA A 30 -36.05 -11.64 -20.19
N GLN A 31 -34.75 -11.65 -20.41
CA GLN A 31 -33.93 -12.83 -20.72
C GLN A 31 -32.67 -12.79 -19.86
N ASP A 32 -32.66 -13.53 -18.75
CA ASP A 32 -31.49 -13.61 -17.84
C ASP A 32 -30.46 -14.63 -18.38
N TRP A 33 -29.76 -14.26 -19.45
CA TRP A 33 -28.74 -15.11 -20.07
C TRP A 33 -27.54 -15.39 -19.17
N GLU A 34 -27.17 -14.44 -18.30
CA GLU A 34 -26.10 -14.65 -17.31
C GLU A 34 -26.53 -15.66 -16.24
N GLY A 35 -27.74 -15.51 -15.70
CA GLY A 35 -28.28 -16.51 -14.78
C GLY A 35 -28.47 -17.87 -15.43
N PHE A 36 -28.84 -17.93 -16.71
CA PHE A 36 -28.92 -19.16 -17.46
C PHE A 36 -27.54 -19.83 -17.56
N LYS A 37 -26.52 -19.10 -17.97
CA LYS A 37 -25.13 -19.57 -18.07
C LYS A 37 -24.62 -20.09 -16.71
N GLU A 38 -24.89 -19.36 -15.63
CA GLU A 38 -24.53 -19.76 -14.27
C GLU A 38 -25.16 -21.10 -13.85
N LEU A 39 -26.48 -21.25 -14.10
CA LEU A 39 -27.21 -22.47 -13.74
C LEU A 39 -26.77 -23.67 -14.59
N VAL A 40 -26.55 -23.49 -15.89
CA VAL A 40 -26.06 -24.54 -16.78
C VAL A 40 -24.65 -24.97 -16.35
N SER A 41 -23.75 -24.04 -16.05
CA SER A 41 -22.38 -24.38 -15.64
C SER A 41 -22.32 -25.21 -14.35
N LYS A 42 -23.25 -24.94 -13.41
CA LYS A 42 -23.38 -25.65 -12.14
C LYS A 42 -24.23 -26.90 -12.18
N SER A 43 -24.86 -27.21 -13.34
CA SER A 43 -25.72 -28.37 -13.51
C SER A 43 -24.92 -29.65 -13.85
N ASN A 44 -25.58 -30.79 -13.69
CA ASN A 44 -25.06 -32.09 -14.10
C ASN A 44 -25.59 -32.52 -15.48
N LEU A 45 -26.02 -31.57 -16.30
CA LEU A 45 -26.49 -31.86 -17.67
C LEU A 45 -25.35 -32.47 -18.49
N GLN A 46 -25.67 -33.56 -19.20
CA GLN A 46 -24.69 -34.32 -19.96
C GLN A 46 -24.01 -33.50 -21.06
N ASP A 47 -24.75 -32.59 -21.69
CA ASP A 47 -24.27 -31.76 -22.81
C ASP A 47 -24.11 -30.28 -22.43
N LYS A 48 -23.85 -29.99 -21.16
CA LYS A 48 -23.69 -28.58 -20.66
C LYS A 48 -22.65 -27.79 -21.43
N ASP A 49 -21.54 -28.43 -21.81
CA ASP A 49 -20.44 -27.76 -22.53
C ASP A 49 -20.87 -27.35 -23.96
N LEU A 50 -21.76 -28.11 -24.59
CA LEU A 50 -22.34 -27.74 -25.88
C LEU A 50 -23.21 -26.48 -25.73
N VAL A 51 -24.07 -26.43 -24.70
CA VAL A 51 -24.91 -25.24 -24.40
C VAL A 51 -24.07 -24.04 -24.11
N LEU A 52 -23.03 -24.16 -23.25
CA LEU A 52 -22.11 -23.07 -22.93
C LEU A 52 -21.35 -22.57 -24.15
N ARG A 53 -21.00 -23.46 -25.08
CA ARG A 53 -20.36 -23.09 -26.35
C ARG A 53 -21.31 -22.27 -27.23
N VAL A 54 -22.55 -22.70 -27.37
CA VAL A 54 -23.57 -21.94 -28.14
C VAL A 54 -23.75 -20.55 -27.55
N LEU A 55 -23.83 -20.44 -26.22
CA LEU A 55 -23.91 -19.12 -25.55
C LEU A 55 -22.73 -18.20 -25.84
N SER A 56 -21.53 -18.79 -26.03
CA SER A 56 -20.32 -18.00 -26.34
C SER A 56 -20.21 -17.61 -27.81
N MET A 57 -20.80 -18.41 -28.71
CA MET A 57 -20.71 -18.19 -30.16
C MET A 57 -21.66 -17.11 -30.67
N TYR A 58 -22.83 -16.97 -30.05
CA TYR A 58 -23.85 -16.03 -30.51
C TYR A 58 -24.06 -14.93 -29.47
N SER A 59 -23.94 -13.69 -29.89
CA SER A 59 -24.20 -12.51 -29.05
C SER A 59 -25.67 -12.09 -29.06
N ASP A 60 -26.38 -12.36 -30.17
CA ASP A 60 -27.78 -12.03 -30.34
C ASP A 60 -28.68 -12.98 -29.52
N PRO A 61 -29.58 -12.44 -28.66
CA PRO A 61 -30.44 -13.24 -27.78
C PRO A 61 -31.42 -14.15 -28.53
N GLU A 62 -31.99 -13.69 -29.65
CA GLU A 62 -32.95 -14.47 -30.43
C GLU A 62 -32.25 -15.64 -31.15
N GLN A 63 -31.05 -15.38 -31.64
CA GLN A 63 -30.25 -16.43 -32.26
C GLN A 63 -29.80 -17.46 -31.23
N ARG A 64 -29.35 -17.05 -30.04
CA ARG A 64 -29.06 -17.94 -28.91
C ARG A 64 -30.22 -18.86 -28.57
N GLU A 65 -31.40 -18.28 -28.43
CA GLU A 65 -32.62 -19.02 -28.10
C GLU A 65 -32.95 -20.08 -29.20
N ARG A 66 -32.83 -19.71 -30.47
CA ARG A 66 -33.07 -20.56 -31.61
C ARG A 66 -32.10 -21.73 -31.63
N GLU A 67 -30.80 -21.46 -31.49
CA GLU A 67 -29.77 -22.48 -31.54
C GLU A 67 -29.85 -23.47 -30.36
N ILE A 68 -30.16 -22.97 -29.16
CA ILE A 68 -30.39 -23.85 -28.00
C ILE A 68 -31.64 -24.72 -28.19
N LYS A 69 -32.71 -24.18 -28.76
CA LYS A 69 -33.89 -24.96 -29.08
C LYS A 69 -33.65 -26.04 -30.15
N ASN A 70 -32.73 -25.81 -31.09
CA ASN A 70 -32.34 -26.73 -32.11
C ASN A 70 -31.58 -27.97 -31.56
N ILE A 71 -30.99 -27.87 -30.36
CA ILE A 71 -30.39 -29.01 -29.66
C ILE A 71 -31.49 -29.80 -28.94
N SER A 72 -32.27 -30.55 -29.68
CA SER A 72 -33.55 -31.17 -29.24
C SER A 72 -33.43 -32.12 -28.04
N THR A 73 -32.29 -32.79 -27.88
CA THR A 73 -32.02 -33.68 -26.74
C THR A 73 -31.75 -32.92 -25.45
N VAL A 74 -31.05 -31.79 -25.55
CA VAL A 74 -30.65 -30.98 -24.41
C VAL A 74 -31.76 -30.01 -23.99
N PHE A 75 -32.55 -29.52 -24.95
CA PHE A 75 -33.59 -28.53 -24.69
C PHE A 75 -34.63 -29.01 -23.69
N ARG A 76 -35.04 -30.30 -23.76
CA ARG A 76 -36.00 -30.88 -22.83
C ARG A 76 -35.46 -30.86 -21.40
N SER A 77 -34.24 -31.29 -21.18
CA SER A 77 -33.59 -31.26 -19.86
C SER A 77 -33.39 -29.82 -19.37
N LEU A 78 -33.05 -28.88 -20.25
CA LEU A 78 -32.97 -27.44 -19.89
C LEU A 78 -34.33 -26.86 -19.48
N ALA A 79 -35.39 -27.25 -20.19
CA ALA A 79 -36.76 -26.78 -19.87
C ALA A 79 -37.24 -27.30 -18.51
N ASP A 80 -36.87 -28.53 -18.15
CA ASP A 80 -37.31 -29.16 -16.90
C ASP A 80 -36.43 -28.77 -15.70
N GLU A 81 -35.11 -28.65 -15.89
CA GLU A 81 -34.18 -28.45 -14.76
C GLU A 81 -33.68 -27.00 -14.58
N ILE A 82 -33.51 -26.24 -15.65
CA ILE A 82 -32.88 -24.94 -15.64
C ILE A 82 -33.88 -23.80 -15.74
N LEU A 83 -34.79 -23.83 -16.73
CA LEU A 83 -35.72 -22.73 -16.97
C LEU A 83 -36.65 -22.41 -15.78
N PRO A 84 -37.13 -23.41 -14.99
CA PRO A 84 -37.91 -23.11 -13.79
C PRO A 84 -37.11 -22.34 -12.73
N LYS A 85 -35.81 -22.61 -12.60
CA LYS A 85 -34.91 -21.93 -11.64
C LYS A 85 -34.60 -20.49 -12.03
N LEU A 86 -34.73 -20.13 -13.31
CA LEU A 86 -34.63 -18.75 -13.79
C LEU A 86 -35.86 -17.89 -13.46
N ARG A 87 -37.00 -18.52 -13.14
CA ARG A 87 -38.20 -17.82 -12.72
C ARG A 87 -38.12 -17.39 -11.26
N ARG A 88 -37.06 -16.64 -10.94
CA ARG A 88 -36.72 -16.18 -9.57
C ARG A 88 -36.76 -14.66 -9.46
N SER A 89 -36.98 -14.17 -8.27
CA SER A 89 -36.69 -12.78 -7.90
C SER A 89 -35.36 -12.73 -7.20
N ARG A 90 -34.47 -11.84 -7.64
CA ARG A 90 -33.21 -11.58 -6.96
C ARG A 90 -33.37 -10.28 -6.17
N LEU A 91 -33.14 -10.33 -4.87
CA LEU A 91 -33.08 -9.15 -4.01
C LEU A 91 -31.62 -8.76 -3.84
N THR A 92 -31.30 -7.51 -4.17
CA THR A 92 -29.99 -6.91 -3.93
C THR A 92 -30.19 -5.77 -2.94
N ALA A 93 -29.50 -5.81 -1.82
CA ALA A 93 -29.44 -4.69 -0.89
C ALA A 93 -28.09 -3.99 -1.09
N ASN A 94 -28.13 -2.74 -1.49
CA ASN A 94 -26.96 -1.88 -1.50
C ASN A 94 -26.92 -1.16 -0.15
N ILE A 95 -25.92 -1.49 0.66
CA ILE A 95 -25.73 -0.87 1.97
C ILE A 95 -24.53 0.07 1.84
N GLU A 96 -24.78 1.35 1.96
CA GLU A 96 -23.76 2.37 2.08
C GLU A 96 -23.47 2.56 3.58
N ILE A 97 -22.25 2.21 3.99
CA ILE A 97 -21.78 2.48 5.35
C ILE A 97 -21.15 3.87 5.33
N ILE A 98 -21.85 4.85 5.88
CA ILE A 98 -21.29 6.19 6.08
C ILE A 98 -20.35 6.09 7.28
N GLY A 99 -19.06 6.12 7.00
CA GLY A 99 -18.02 6.19 8.04
C GLY A 99 -17.97 7.57 8.71
N LYS A 100 -17.22 7.69 9.80
CA LYS A 100 -16.95 8.99 10.43
C LYS A 100 -16.07 9.84 9.50
N SER A 101 -16.26 11.17 9.52
CA SER A 101 -15.37 12.08 8.77
C SER A 101 -13.99 12.19 9.43
N ASP A 102 -13.00 12.70 8.69
CA ASP A 102 -11.63 12.91 9.20
C ASP A 102 -11.63 13.83 10.44
N GLU A 103 -12.46 14.86 10.45
CA GLU A 103 -12.62 15.78 11.58
C GLU A 103 -13.23 15.06 12.78
N GLU A 104 -14.23 14.21 12.56
CA GLU A 104 -14.86 13.44 13.60
C GLU A 104 -13.90 12.40 14.18
N ILE A 105 -13.17 11.69 13.35
CA ILE A 105 -12.15 10.72 13.75
C ILE A 105 -11.06 11.42 14.56
N SER A 106 -10.51 12.53 14.06
CA SER A 106 -9.47 13.30 14.75
C SER A 106 -9.93 13.81 16.11
N ARG A 107 -11.15 14.33 16.19
CA ARG A 107 -11.75 14.81 17.43
C ARG A 107 -11.98 13.66 18.43
N LEU A 108 -12.52 12.53 17.99
CA LEU A 108 -12.78 11.38 18.85
C LEU A 108 -11.49 10.71 19.34
N ALA A 109 -10.44 10.67 18.51
CA ALA A 109 -9.15 10.12 18.90
C ALA A 109 -8.56 10.83 20.13
N GLN A 110 -8.83 12.15 20.27
CA GLN A 110 -8.40 12.95 21.41
C GLN A 110 -9.40 12.92 22.58
N SER A 111 -10.71 13.06 22.30
CA SER A 111 -11.73 13.27 23.33
C SER A 111 -12.36 11.98 23.85
N ASN A 112 -12.55 10.96 22.99
CA ASN A 112 -13.18 9.70 23.32
C ASN A 112 -12.68 8.55 22.43
N PRO A 113 -11.42 8.13 22.55
CA PRO A 113 -10.83 7.11 21.65
C PRO A 113 -11.55 5.74 21.72
N LYS A 114 -12.31 5.46 22.79
CA LYS A 114 -13.11 4.23 22.91
C LYS A 114 -14.27 4.16 21.92
N ALA A 115 -14.69 5.29 21.36
CA ALA A 115 -15.72 5.36 20.32
C ALA A 115 -15.20 5.02 18.91
N LEU A 116 -13.88 4.79 18.77
CA LEU A 116 -13.21 4.42 17.55
C LEU A 116 -12.80 2.96 17.60
N ASN A 117 -12.88 2.28 16.46
CA ASN A 117 -12.25 0.98 16.28
C ASN A 117 -10.76 1.12 15.99
N VAL A 118 -10.03 -0.01 15.90
CA VAL A 118 -8.58 0.02 15.71
C VAL A 118 -8.18 0.67 14.38
N GLU A 119 -8.92 0.41 13.29
CA GLU A 119 -8.65 1.02 11.98
C GLU A 119 -8.78 2.54 12.03
N GLU A 120 -9.86 3.03 12.65
CA GLU A 120 -10.10 4.46 12.81
C GLU A 120 -9.03 5.12 13.69
N LEU A 121 -8.55 4.46 14.75
CA LEU A 121 -7.46 5.00 15.57
C LEU A 121 -6.12 5.00 14.84
N LEU A 122 -5.79 3.93 14.11
CA LEU A 122 -4.58 3.90 13.30
C LEU A 122 -4.63 4.98 12.20
N TYR A 123 -5.79 5.17 11.59
CA TYR A 123 -6.01 6.23 10.62
C TYR A 123 -5.92 7.63 11.26
N ALA A 124 -6.53 7.85 12.43
CA ALA A 124 -6.44 9.10 13.17
C ALA A 124 -4.99 9.55 13.40
N ALA A 125 -4.11 8.60 13.70
CA ALA A 125 -2.69 8.89 13.88
C ALA A 125 -2.02 9.40 12.59
N THR A 126 -2.51 9.00 11.41
CA THR A 126 -2.00 9.53 10.12
C THR A 126 -2.46 10.96 9.85
N LEU A 127 -3.60 11.38 10.42
CA LEU A 127 -4.13 12.73 10.32
C LEU A 127 -3.44 13.71 11.29
N ALA A 128 -2.73 13.20 12.30
CA ALA A 128 -2.03 14.02 13.28
C ALA A 128 -0.91 14.85 12.63
N THR A 129 -0.91 16.16 12.91
CA THR A 129 0.01 17.13 12.30
C THR A 129 1.39 17.16 12.96
N ASN A 130 1.53 16.59 14.14
CA ASN A 130 2.80 16.51 14.88
C ASN A 130 3.02 15.12 15.48
N ASP A 131 4.27 14.83 15.83
CA ASP A 131 4.67 13.50 16.28
C ASP A 131 4.18 13.19 17.71
N VAL A 132 3.99 14.21 18.55
CA VAL A 132 3.50 14.03 19.94
C VAL A 132 2.06 13.52 19.94
N ASP A 133 1.19 14.17 19.17
CA ASP A 133 -0.20 13.75 19.04
C ASP A 133 -0.30 12.35 18.36
N ARG A 134 0.51 12.13 17.34
CA ARG A 134 0.57 10.83 16.63
C ARG A 134 0.95 9.70 17.58
N GLU A 135 1.98 9.91 18.40
CA GLU A 135 2.41 8.92 19.40
C GLU A 135 1.34 8.70 20.47
N ALA A 136 0.70 9.77 20.95
CA ALA A 136 -0.39 9.67 21.93
C ALA A 136 -1.56 8.82 21.38
N ILE A 137 -1.94 8.99 20.13
CA ILE A 137 -3.01 8.22 19.50
C ILE A 137 -2.61 6.74 19.36
N TYR A 138 -1.39 6.44 18.89
CA TYR A 138 -0.90 5.05 18.81
C TYR A 138 -0.82 4.39 20.20
N THR A 139 -0.41 5.15 21.22
CA THR A 139 -0.39 4.66 22.60
C THR A 139 -1.80 4.30 23.07
N LYS A 140 -2.78 5.16 22.81
CA LYS A 140 -4.20 4.85 23.12
C LYS A 140 -4.70 3.64 22.34
N ALA A 141 -4.32 3.51 21.06
CA ALA A 141 -4.65 2.34 20.27
C ALA A 141 -4.09 1.04 20.89
N SER A 142 -2.84 1.05 21.38
CA SER A 142 -2.24 -0.11 22.03
C SER A 142 -2.87 -0.46 23.39
N GLU A 143 -3.34 0.54 24.15
CA GLU A 143 -4.08 0.34 25.40
C GLU A 143 -5.46 -0.29 25.16
N LEU A 144 -6.18 0.15 24.12
CA LEU A 144 -7.52 -0.31 23.79
C LEU A 144 -7.52 -1.62 23.01
N PHE A 145 -6.51 -1.83 22.16
CA PHE A 145 -6.37 -2.98 21.26
C PHE A 145 -5.00 -3.65 21.43
N PRO A 146 -4.65 -4.16 22.64
CA PRO A 146 -3.33 -4.71 22.94
C PRO A 146 -2.99 -5.96 22.12
N ASN A 147 -4.00 -6.60 21.53
CA ASN A 147 -3.85 -7.79 20.69
C ASN A 147 -3.73 -7.48 19.20
N ASP A 148 -3.68 -6.21 18.82
CA ASP A 148 -3.38 -5.81 17.44
C ASP A 148 -1.90 -5.46 17.32
N CYS A 149 -1.15 -6.25 16.55
CA CYS A 149 0.31 -6.11 16.40
C CYS A 149 0.71 -4.77 15.77
N ARG A 150 -0.15 -4.17 14.95
CA ARG A 150 0.12 -2.91 14.25
C ARG A 150 0.28 -1.73 15.22
N THR A 151 -0.45 -1.72 16.33
CA THR A 151 -0.36 -0.67 17.34
C THR A 151 1.05 -0.59 17.93
N TRP A 152 1.62 -1.75 18.28
CA TRP A 152 2.97 -1.86 18.84
C TRP A 152 4.04 -1.50 17.79
N ASN A 153 3.87 -1.98 16.55
CA ASN A 153 4.77 -1.63 15.46
C ASN A 153 4.83 -0.13 15.23
N ASN A 154 3.67 0.54 15.21
CA ASN A 154 3.58 1.96 14.92
C ASN A 154 4.17 2.83 16.03
N ILE A 155 3.99 2.46 17.31
CA ILE A 155 4.70 3.12 18.42
C ILE A 155 6.21 2.88 18.28
N GLY A 156 6.62 1.67 17.91
CA GLY A 156 8.03 1.34 17.65
C GLY A 156 8.64 2.27 16.60
N MET A 157 7.91 2.56 15.53
CA MET A 157 8.35 3.51 14.50
C MET A 157 8.48 4.94 15.06
N GLN A 158 7.58 5.42 15.92
CA GLN A 158 7.73 6.74 16.55
C GLN A 158 9.00 6.80 17.41
N ARG A 159 9.31 5.74 18.15
CA ARG A 159 10.54 5.65 18.94
C ARG A 159 11.79 5.58 18.07
N TYR A 160 11.72 4.89 16.95
CA TYR A 160 12.81 4.88 15.95
C TYR A 160 13.12 6.28 15.43
N TYR A 161 12.10 7.04 15.02
CA TYR A 161 12.28 8.42 14.55
C TYR A 161 12.74 9.38 15.64
N ALA A 162 12.39 9.13 16.90
CA ALA A 162 12.89 9.86 18.06
C ALA A 162 14.34 9.50 18.45
N GLY A 163 14.95 8.50 17.77
CA GLY A 163 16.30 8.03 18.06
C GLY A 163 16.40 7.04 19.23
N ASP A 164 15.31 6.66 19.87
CA ASP A 164 15.28 5.65 20.91
C ASP A 164 15.20 4.24 20.30
N LEU A 165 16.33 3.83 19.71
CA LEU A 165 16.42 2.56 18.98
C LEU A 165 16.21 1.33 19.87
N ARG A 166 16.57 1.44 21.17
CA ARG A 166 16.34 0.35 22.13
C ARG A 166 14.85 0.14 22.38
N LYS A 167 14.12 1.22 22.62
CA LYS A 167 12.68 1.13 22.85
C LYS A 167 11.94 0.75 21.58
N ALA A 168 12.39 1.21 20.43
CA ALA A 168 11.85 0.78 19.13
C ALA A 168 11.96 -0.75 18.96
N GLU A 169 13.13 -1.32 19.23
CA GLU A 169 13.35 -2.77 19.16
C GLU A 169 12.44 -3.56 20.10
N GLU A 170 12.29 -3.11 21.36
CA GLU A 170 11.38 -3.73 22.33
C GLU A 170 9.94 -3.78 21.79
N LEU A 171 9.48 -2.67 21.17
CA LEU A 171 8.13 -2.55 20.65
C LEU A 171 7.91 -3.36 19.36
N PHE A 172 8.88 -3.45 18.47
CA PHE A 172 8.81 -4.33 17.31
C PHE A 172 8.78 -5.80 17.71
N ASN A 173 9.59 -6.20 18.71
CA ASN A 173 9.53 -7.54 19.28
C ASN A 173 8.18 -7.81 19.95
N LYS A 174 7.60 -6.81 20.65
CA LYS A 174 6.25 -6.90 21.21
C LYS A 174 5.21 -7.11 20.14
N SER A 175 5.30 -6.35 19.03
CA SER A 175 4.43 -6.53 17.85
C SER A 175 4.47 -7.99 17.36
N ASN A 176 5.66 -8.55 17.15
CA ASN A 176 5.84 -9.93 16.72
C ASN A 176 5.37 -10.96 17.74
N SER A 177 5.43 -10.65 19.05
CA SER A 177 4.93 -11.55 20.10
C SER A 177 3.41 -11.62 20.13
N VAL A 178 2.72 -10.56 19.70
CA VAL A 178 1.26 -10.54 19.55
C VAL A 178 0.86 -11.33 18.28
N GLN A 179 1.46 -10.98 17.17
CA GLN A 179 1.30 -11.67 15.90
C GLN A 179 2.54 -11.43 15.06
N GLN A 180 3.19 -12.51 14.63
CA GLN A 180 4.34 -12.39 13.74
C GLN A 180 3.93 -11.72 12.43
N ASN A 181 4.66 -10.68 12.03
CA ASN A 181 4.31 -9.89 10.87
C ASN A 181 5.55 -9.32 10.16
N SER A 182 5.42 -9.15 8.85
CA SER A 182 6.52 -8.69 7.99
C SER A 182 6.96 -7.26 8.28
N ALA A 183 6.05 -6.36 8.69
CA ALA A 183 6.41 -4.98 8.98
C ALA A 183 7.36 -4.88 10.18
N ALA A 184 7.06 -5.58 11.28
CA ALA A 184 7.95 -5.62 12.44
C ALA A 184 9.28 -6.32 12.11
N ASN A 185 9.28 -7.38 11.29
CA ASN A 185 10.50 -8.05 10.85
C ASN A 185 11.39 -7.11 10.03
N ILE A 186 10.82 -6.35 9.09
CA ILE A 186 11.54 -5.34 8.31
C ILE A 186 12.17 -4.30 9.24
N ASN A 187 11.41 -3.77 10.19
CA ASN A 187 11.88 -2.74 11.11
C ASN A 187 13.03 -3.27 12.01
N LEU A 188 12.91 -4.50 12.50
CA LEU A 188 14.00 -5.18 13.25
C LEU A 188 15.21 -5.43 12.36
N GLY A 189 15.00 -5.79 11.11
CA GLY A 189 16.07 -5.96 10.13
C GLY A 189 16.79 -4.66 9.82
N LEU A 190 16.09 -3.55 9.67
CA LEU A 190 16.67 -2.23 9.50
C LEU A 190 17.47 -1.79 10.72
N LEU A 191 16.98 -2.08 11.95
CA LEU A 191 17.76 -1.87 13.18
C LEU A 191 19.03 -2.73 13.21
N ALA A 192 18.95 -3.97 12.75
CA ALA A 192 20.14 -4.84 12.64
C ALA A 192 21.16 -4.27 11.66
N LEU A 193 20.76 -3.69 10.52
CA LEU A 193 21.65 -3.00 9.58
C LEU A 193 22.37 -1.82 10.24
N THR A 194 21.70 -1.01 11.05
CA THR A 194 22.35 0.13 11.75
C THR A 194 23.43 -0.32 12.73
N ARG A 195 23.39 -1.58 13.16
CA ARG A 195 24.39 -2.20 14.06
C ARG A 195 25.44 -3.03 13.33
N GLY A 196 25.35 -3.14 12.00
CA GLY A 196 26.22 -3.99 11.20
C GLY A 196 25.91 -5.50 11.31
N GLU A 197 24.77 -5.89 11.87
CA GLU A 197 24.31 -7.27 12.05
C GLU A 197 23.72 -7.83 10.73
N ARG A 198 24.54 -7.95 9.69
CA ARG A 198 24.09 -8.21 8.30
C ARG A 198 23.34 -9.52 8.15
N ASP A 199 23.79 -10.60 8.79
CA ASP A 199 23.14 -11.93 8.68
C ASP A 199 21.72 -11.89 9.29
N LYS A 200 21.58 -11.25 10.46
CA LYS A 200 20.29 -11.05 11.12
C LYS A 200 19.36 -10.18 10.28
N ALA A 201 19.89 -9.11 9.71
CA ALA A 201 19.11 -8.25 8.80
C ALA A 201 18.62 -9.01 7.56
N GLN A 202 19.49 -9.81 6.96
CA GLN A 202 19.15 -10.64 5.80
C GLN A 202 18.05 -11.67 6.15
N GLN A 203 18.14 -12.32 7.31
CA GLN A 203 17.13 -13.26 7.77
C GLN A 203 15.77 -12.58 7.96
N LEU A 204 15.75 -11.42 8.63
CA LEU A 204 14.53 -10.70 8.97
C LEU A 204 13.88 -10.06 7.74
N ILE A 205 14.65 -9.35 6.91
CA ILE A 205 14.13 -8.67 5.71
C ILE A 205 13.80 -9.68 4.62
N GLY A 206 14.70 -10.66 4.39
CA GLY A 206 14.52 -11.67 3.35
C GLY A 206 13.35 -12.65 3.62
N GLY A 207 12.94 -12.80 4.88
CA GLY A 207 11.78 -13.58 5.26
C GLY A 207 10.45 -12.81 5.24
N ALA A 208 10.49 -11.50 4.97
CA ALA A 208 9.29 -10.69 4.90
C ALA A 208 8.61 -10.79 3.53
N SER A 209 7.28 -10.67 3.50
CA SER A 209 6.45 -10.66 2.29
C SER A 209 5.27 -9.70 2.47
N ASP A 210 4.61 -9.38 1.37
CA ASP A 210 3.32 -8.66 1.35
C ASP A 210 3.31 -7.30 2.09
N VAL A 211 4.44 -6.59 2.04
CA VAL A 211 4.59 -5.24 2.63
C VAL A 211 5.13 -4.31 1.56
N ALA A 212 4.54 -3.13 1.44
CA ALA A 212 4.91 -2.15 0.42
C ALA A 212 6.38 -1.68 0.56
N GLU A 213 6.88 -1.60 1.78
CA GLU A 213 8.23 -1.15 2.14
C GLU A 213 9.32 -2.20 1.91
N LEU A 214 8.97 -3.44 1.55
CA LEU A 214 9.94 -4.53 1.37
C LEU A 214 11.01 -4.18 0.32
N GLY A 215 10.62 -3.53 -0.78
CA GLY A 215 11.56 -3.12 -1.82
C GLY A 215 12.62 -2.15 -1.31
N GLU A 216 12.25 -1.18 -0.48
CA GLU A 216 13.19 -0.23 0.13
C GLU A 216 14.11 -0.92 1.14
N ALA A 217 13.57 -1.80 1.98
CA ALA A 217 14.34 -2.55 2.96
C ALA A 217 15.39 -3.48 2.30
N LEU A 218 15.00 -4.20 1.25
CA LEU A 218 15.91 -5.00 0.44
C LEU A 218 16.97 -4.13 -0.25
N GLY A 219 16.58 -2.98 -0.77
CA GLY A 219 17.51 -2.01 -1.37
C GLY A 219 18.57 -1.57 -0.37
N MET A 220 18.19 -1.26 0.86
CA MET A 220 19.14 -0.92 1.94
C MET A 220 20.05 -2.10 2.31
N LEU A 221 19.49 -3.30 2.42
CA LEU A 221 20.27 -4.52 2.68
C LEU A 221 21.33 -4.75 1.60
N TYR A 222 20.96 -4.65 0.32
CA TYR A 222 21.91 -4.83 -0.79
C TYR A 222 22.94 -3.70 -0.88
N LEU A 223 22.59 -2.45 -0.52
CA LEU A 223 23.58 -1.36 -0.37
C LEU A 223 24.66 -1.74 0.65
N GLU A 224 24.27 -2.22 1.82
CA GLU A 224 25.18 -2.64 2.88
C GLU A 224 26.02 -3.87 2.49
N GLN A 225 25.50 -4.72 1.61
CA GLN A 225 26.23 -5.87 1.06
C GLN A 225 27.17 -5.50 -0.10
N GLY A 226 27.07 -4.26 -0.63
CA GLY A 226 27.83 -3.82 -1.81
C GLY A 226 27.25 -4.32 -3.14
N ASP A 227 26.07 -4.93 -3.15
CA ASP A 227 25.39 -5.38 -4.37
C ASP A 227 24.50 -4.24 -4.91
N TYR A 228 25.17 -3.23 -5.46
CA TYR A 228 24.48 -1.99 -5.88
C TYR A 228 23.48 -2.21 -7.02
N ALA A 229 23.70 -3.21 -7.88
CA ALA A 229 22.78 -3.54 -8.96
C ALA A 229 21.45 -4.09 -8.42
N LYS A 230 21.51 -5.01 -7.45
CA LYS A 230 20.31 -5.49 -6.75
C LYS A 230 19.66 -4.39 -5.92
N ALA A 231 20.44 -3.50 -5.29
CA ALA A 231 19.91 -2.36 -4.57
C ALA A 231 19.05 -1.48 -5.49
N VAL A 232 19.57 -1.08 -6.67
CA VAL A 232 18.82 -0.29 -7.66
C VAL A 232 17.54 -1.01 -8.09
N SER A 233 17.63 -2.32 -8.34
CA SER A 233 16.47 -3.13 -8.74
C SER A 233 15.38 -3.17 -7.66
N SER A 234 15.80 -3.31 -6.39
CA SER A 234 14.91 -3.40 -5.23
C SER A 234 14.24 -2.07 -4.90
N PHE A 235 14.98 -0.95 -4.97
CA PHE A 235 14.41 0.38 -4.80
C PHE A 235 13.41 0.74 -5.91
N GLY A 236 13.57 0.20 -7.12
CA GLY A 236 12.65 0.43 -8.23
C GLY A 236 12.47 1.91 -8.57
N ALA A 237 11.24 2.42 -8.36
CA ALA A 237 10.87 3.82 -8.60
C ALA A 237 10.87 4.69 -7.32
N ALA A 238 11.43 4.21 -6.22
CA ALA A 238 11.49 4.94 -4.95
C ALA A 238 12.22 6.30 -5.12
N LYS A 239 11.65 7.35 -4.55
CA LYS A 239 12.18 8.72 -4.60
C LYS A 239 12.83 9.07 -3.28
N THR A 240 13.90 8.34 -2.95
CA THR A 240 14.62 8.44 -1.67
C THR A 240 16.12 8.67 -1.88
N ASN A 241 16.78 9.19 -0.86
CA ASN A 241 18.22 9.37 -0.86
C ASN A 241 18.97 8.04 -1.05
N ASN A 242 18.50 6.95 -0.46
CA ASN A 242 19.11 5.63 -0.59
C ASN A 242 19.00 5.06 -2.01
N ALA A 243 17.85 5.26 -2.68
CA ALA A 243 17.69 4.89 -4.08
C ALA A 243 18.67 5.67 -4.98
N ALA A 244 18.79 6.97 -4.74
CA ALA A 244 19.77 7.81 -5.48
C ALA A 244 21.22 7.38 -5.20
N LEU A 245 21.56 7.05 -3.96
CA LEU A 245 22.90 6.55 -3.60
C LEU A 245 23.23 5.27 -4.38
N ALA A 246 22.29 4.31 -4.45
CA ALA A 246 22.48 3.08 -5.23
C ALA A 246 22.75 3.40 -6.72
N GLN A 247 22.01 4.37 -7.28
CA GLN A 247 22.18 4.82 -8.66
C GLN A 247 23.55 5.53 -8.87
N ILE A 248 24.01 6.33 -7.89
CA ILE A 248 25.36 6.93 -7.92
C ILE A 248 26.43 5.84 -7.94
N LEU A 249 26.30 4.83 -7.09
CA LEU A 249 27.25 3.73 -6.97
C LEU A 249 27.28 2.82 -8.20
N THR A 250 26.16 2.73 -8.93
CA THR A 250 26.10 2.09 -10.26
C THR A 250 26.48 3.02 -11.41
N LYS A 251 26.89 4.27 -11.12
CA LYS A 251 27.29 5.31 -12.09
C LYS A 251 26.16 5.80 -13.00
N ASP A 252 24.89 5.57 -12.64
CA ASP A 252 23.73 6.14 -13.34
C ASP A 252 23.42 7.54 -12.76
N TYR A 253 24.30 8.51 -13.05
CA TYR A 253 24.21 9.87 -12.49
C TYR A 253 23.00 10.62 -13.00
N SER A 254 22.52 10.32 -14.22
CA SER A 254 21.32 10.93 -14.78
C SER A 254 20.08 10.54 -13.98
N LYS A 255 19.90 9.24 -13.71
CA LYS A 255 18.80 8.74 -12.92
C LYS A 255 18.90 9.18 -11.46
N ALA A 256 20.11 9.18 -10.88
CA ALA A 256 20.35 9.68 -9.54
C ALA A 256 19.92 11.14 -9.38
N SER A 257 20.26 12.02 -10.34
CA SER A 257 19.85 13.42 -10.36
C SER A 257 18.32 13.56 -10.42
N GLN A 258 17.65 12.78 -11.27
CA GLN A 258 16.19 12.78 -11.36
C GLN A 258 15.55 12.33 -10.05
N THR A 259 16.07 11.25 -9.44
CA THR A 259 15.59 10.74 -8.15
C THR A 259 15.74 11.77 -7.05
N LEU A 260 16.94 12.41 -6.91
CA LEU A 260 17.20 13.43 -5.90
C LEU A 260 16.32 14.68 -6.06
N ASN A 261 15.97 15.04 -7.30
CA ASN A 261 15.07 16.17 -7.55
C ASN A 261 13.61 15.82 -7.24
N ALA A 262 13.27 14.54 -7.20
CA ALA A 262 11.93 14.04 -6.90
C ALA A 262 11.72 13.65 -5.43
N VAL A 263 12.74 13.77 -4.56
CA VAL A 263 12.62 13.52 -3.12
C VAL A 263 11.61 14.50 -2.52
N THR A 264 10.58 13.97 -1.87
CA THR A 264 9.45 14.77 -1.37
C THR A 264 9.80 15.64 -0.16
N ARG A 265 10.78 15.21 0.65
CA ARG A 265 11.28 15.95 1.83
C ARG A 265 12.81 16.04 1.74
N PRO A 266 13.34 16.94 0.88
CA PRO A 266 14.77 17.04 0.69
C PRO A 266 15.45 17.62 1.94
N ASP A 267 16.40 16.90 2.46
CA ASP A 267 17.21 17.22 3.65
C ASP A 267 18.66 17.59 3.29
N ALA A 268 19.51 17.70 4.28
CA ALA A 268 20.93 17.97 4.08
C ALA A 268 21.63 16.85 3.31
N THR A 269 21.21 15.59 3.50
CA THR A 269 21.74 14.42 2.78
C THR A 269 21.39 14.47 1.30
N THR A 270 20.16 14.91 0.96
CA THR A 270 19.73 15.11 -0.43
C THR A 270 20.67 16.06 -1.15
N ASP A 271 20.96 17.23 -0.55
CA ASP A 271 21.85 18.22 -1.15
C ASP A 271 23.30 17.70 -1.23
N TYR A 272 23.76 16.96 -0.23
CA TYR A 272 25.10 16.36 -0.23
C TYR A 272 25.25 15.34 -1.36
N LEU A 273 24.26 14.48 -1.59
CA LEU A 273 24.25 13.53 -2.70
C LEU A 273 24.21 14.24 -4.06
N LYS A 274 23.48 15.36 -4.17
CA LYS A 274 23.53 16.22 -5.39
C LYS A 274 24.94 16.76 -5.63
N ALA A 275 25.65 17.16 -4.58
CA ALA A 275 27.04 17.60 -4.71
C ALA A 275 27.95 16.44 -5.19
N ILE A 276 27.76 15.22 -4.70
CA ILE A 276 28.50 14.04 -5.18
C ILE A 276 28.21 13.80 -6.66
N VAL A 277 26.93 13.86 -7.10
CA VAL A 277 26.59 13.74 -8.53
C VAL A 277 27.30 14.80 -9.34
N SER A 278 27.28 16.07 -8.90
CA SER A 278 28.01 17.17 -9.57
C SER A 278 29.53 16.90 -9.65
N ALA A 279 30.13 16.39 -8.58
CA ALA A 279 31.56 16.02 -8.57
C ALA A 279 31.88 14.92 -9.58
N ARG A 280 31.05 13.88 -9.64
CA ARG A 280 31.19 12.74 -10.55
C ARG A 280 30.94 13.11 -12.02
N THR A 281 30.16 14.17 -12.28
CA THR A 281 29.88 14.71 -13.63
C THR A 281 30.76 15.91 -13.99
N ASN A 282 31.75 16.27 -13.16
CA ASN A 282 32.66 17.39 -13.34
C ASN A 282 31.99 18.78 -13.36
N ASP A 283 30.88 18.96 -12.70
CA ASP A 283 30.20 20.24 -12.51
C ASP A 283 30.68 20.93 -11.21
N ALA A 284 31.76 21.71 -11.31
CA ALA A 284 32.36 22.40 -10.17
C ALA A 284 31.39 23.41 -9.52
N ALA A 285 30.60 24.11 -10.32
CA ALA A 285 29.62 25.10 -9.81
C ALA A 285 28.52 24.40 -9.01
N GLY A 286 28.03 23.27 -9.50
CA GLY A 286 27.05 22.41 -8.81
C GLY A 286 27.61 21.87 -7.49
N VAL A 287 28.88 21.44 -7.43
CA VAL A 287 29.52 20.99 -6.19
C VAL A 287 29.43 22.08 -5.12
N ILE A 288 29.87 23.30 -5.42
CA ILE A 288 29.86 24.44 -4.48
C ILE A 288 28.44 24.81 -4.04
N SER A 289 27.52 24.90 -5.00
CA SER A 289 26.13 25.25 -4.75
C SER A 289 25.43 24.24 -3.84
N HIS A 290 25.54 22.96 -4.15
CA HIS A 290 24.86 21.90 -3.39
C HIS A 290 25.51 21.65 -2.02
N LEU A 291 26.86 21.72 -1.90
CA LEU A 291 27.51 21.64 -0.59
C LEU A 291 27.11 22.82 0.30
N LYS A 292 27.03 24.05 -0.25
CA LYS A 292 26.58 25.21 0.50
C LYS A 292 25.16 24.98 1.06
N ALA A 293 24.24 24.44 0.25
CA ALA A 293 22.90 24.08 0.68
C ALA A 293 22.91 23.00 1.77
N ALA A 294 23.69 21.94 1.61
CA ALA A 294 23.82 20.86 2.58
C ALA A 294 24.35 21.37 3.94
N ILE A 295 25.44 22.14 3.91
CA ILE A 295 26.10 22.67 5.11
C ILE A 295 25.19 23.69 5.82
N SER A 296 24.40 24.49 5.10
CA SER A 296 23.44 25.40 5.71
C SER A 296 22.36 24.67 6.54
N LYS A 297 21.97 23.47 6.12
CA LYS A 297 21.01 22.60 6.83
C LYS A 297 21.69 21.80 7.97
N LYS A 298 22.93 21.36 7.76
CA LYS A 298 23.70 20.54 8.74
C LYS A 298 25.18 20.93 8.71
N LYS A 299 25.59 21.77 9.66
CA LYS A 299 26.96 22.33 9.72
C LYS A 299 28.08 21.29 9.78
N SER A 300 27.85 20.11 10.40
CA SER A 300 28.86 19.05 10.47
C SER A 300 29.30 18.54 9.10
N LEU A 301 28.48 18.67 8.07
CA LEU A 301 28.81 18.27 6.70
C LEU A 301 29.97 19.04 6.10
N ALA A 302 30.34 20.21 6.60
CA ALA A 302 31.56 20.92 6.19
C ALA A 302 32.80 20.06 6.45
N ARG A 303 32.93 19.53 7.68
CA ARG A 303 34.04 18.66 8.06
C ARG A 303 33.99 17.31 7.32
N GLU A 304 32.81 16.77 7.10
CA GLU A 304 32.61 15.55 6.34
C GLU A 304 33.11 15.75 4.91
N ALA A 305 32.67 16.82 4.22
CA ALA A 305 33.06 17.14 2.84
C ALA A 305 34.56 17.40 2.70
N ALA A 306 35.19 18.05 3.70
CA ALA A 306 36.63 18.29 3.67
C ALA A 306 37.49 17.00 3.62
N ASN A 307 36.97 15.88 4.12
CA ASN A 307 37.62 14.60 4.20
C ASN A 307 37.05 13.56 3.23
N ASP A 308 36.02 13.91 2.48
CA ASP A 308 35.38 13.00 1.54
C ASP A 308 36.18 12.90 0.22
N LEU A 309 36.54 11.70 -0.16
CA LEU A 309 37.27 11.43 -1.40
C LEU A 309 36.52 11.85 -2.67
N GLU A 310 35.19 11.94 -2.60
CA GLU A 310 34.36 12.42 -3.71
C GLU A 310 34.75 13.86 -4.12
N PHE A 311 35.20 14.67 -3.17
CA PHE A 311 35.60 16.06 -3.39
C PHE A 311 37.11 16.30 -3.44
N ALA A 312 37.95 15.23 -3.39
CA ALA A 312 39.40 15.37 -3.39
C ALA A 312 39.94 16.23 -4.56
N LYS A 313 39.29 16.14 -5.72
CA LYS A 313 39.62 16.97 -6.89
C LYS A 313 39.49 18.48 -6.65
N TYR A 314 38.63 18.89 -5.72
CA TYR A 314 38.34 20.29 -5.38
C TYR A 314 39.09 20.79 -4.15
N ALA A 315 39.92 19.96 -3.53
CA ALA A 315 40.64 20.30 -2.29
C ALA A 315 41.55 21.56 -2.39
N LYS A 316 41.95 21.93 -3.62
CA LYS A 316 42.73 23.14 -3.89
C LYS A 316 41.92 24.32 -4.43
N ASP A 317 40.62 24.12 -4.65
CA ASP A 317 39.70 25.19 -5.10
C ASP A 317 39.41 26.15 -3.94
N ALA A 318 39.54 27.45 -4.21
CA ALA A 318 39.39 28.48 -3.18
C ALA A 318 37.95 28.57 -2.66
N ALA A 319 36.95 28.37 -3.53
CA ALA A 319 35.53 28.37 -3.14
C ALA A 319 35.21 27.16 -2.27
N PHE A 320 35.70 25.99 -2.65
CA PHE A 320 35.53 24.76 -1.86
C PHE A 320 36.20 24.87 -0.48
N THR A 321 37.48 25.29 -0.44
CA THR A 321 38.23 25.39 0.83
C THR A 321 37.64 26.44 1.77
N SER A 322 37.06 27.51 1.25
CA SER A 322 36.35 28.50 2.04
C SER A 322 35.03 27.96 2.63
N LEU A 323 34.38 27.04 1.93
CA LEU A 323 33.08 26.49 2.32
C LEU A 323 33.20 25.40 3.40
N VAL A 324 34.30 24.63 3.39
CA VAL A 324 34.48 23.47 4.30
C VAL A 324 35.36 23.76 5.53
N ARG A 325 35.82 25.00 5.67
CA ARG A 325 36.51 25.51 6.88
C ARG A 325 35.48 25.82 7.98
#